data_64b050830fceba617fbbfdabebe00cba
#
_entry.id   64b050830fceba617fbbfdabebe00cba
#
_cell.length_a   1.000
_cell.length_b   1.000
_cell.length_c   1.000
_cell.angle_alpha   90.00
_cell.angle_beta   90.00
_cell.angle_gamma   90.00
#
_symmetry.space_group_name_H-M   'P 1'
#
loop_
_entity.id
_entity.type
_entity.pdbx_description
1 polymer ?
#
loop_
_entity_poly.entity_id
_entity_poly.type
_entity_poly.pdbx_seq_one_letter_code
_entity_poly.pdbx_strand_id
1 'polypeptide(L)'
;MTIDRILSRREALLRMAGVLLVPALSPDFRGRGREPLPHPDPRPGITAAHVLSEDKLPARKRVREAFAAARERPELFDGIYCPCDCSKEHRSLLTCFESAQPTGCYGCIEAAELVTEKAKEGRSLAEIRAAVDKKYG
;
A
#
# COMPACT_ATOMS: atom_id res chain seq x y z
N MET A 1 44.46 -59.31 29.69
CA MET A 1 44.90 -57.90 29.89
C MET A 1 44.82 -57.19 28.53
N THR A 2 44.13 -56.10 28.45
CA THR A 2 44.10 -55.10 27.29
C THR A 2 42.89 -55.08 26.37
N ILE A 3 41.70 -55.44 26.84
CA ILE A 3 40.48 -55.11 26.05
C ILE A 3 39.66 -53.95 26.66
N ASP A 4 39.89 -53.58 27.93
CA ASP A 4 39.12 -52.59 28.63
C ASP A 4 39.50 -51.12 28.34
N ARG A 5 40.55 -50.84 27.56
CA ARG A 5 40.99 -49.48 27.29
C ARG A 5 40.47 -48.87 25.97
N ILE A 6 39.83 -49.70 25.14
CA ILE A 6 39.39 -49.27 23.83
C ILE A 6 37.92 -48.70 23.88
N LEU A 7 37.14 -49.13 24.85
CA LEU A 7 35.75 -48.72 25.00
C LEU A 7 35.59 -47.32 25.63
N SER A 8 36.60 -46.91 26.43
CA SER A 8 36.58 -45.61 27.13
C SER A 8 36.74 -44.41 26.18
N ARG A 9 37.35 -44.58 25.03
CA ARG A 9 37.57 -43.47 24.07
C ARG A 9 36.38 -43.20 23.13
N ARG A 10 35.49 -44.16 22.96
CA ARG A 10 34.28 -43.98 22.14
C ARG A 10 33.15 -43.29 22.88
N GLU A 11 33.05 -43.43 24.19
CA GLU A 11 32.04 -42.75 24.99
C GLU A 11 32.38 -41.29 25.24
N ALA A 12 33.65 -40.92 25.23
CA ALA A 12 34.06 -39.53 25.40
C ALA A 12 33.75 -38.63 24.17
N LEU A 13 33.61 -39.21 22.97
CA LEU A 13 33.31 -38.46 21.75
C LEU A 13 31.82 -38.26 21.50
N LEU A 14 30.94 -38.99 22.19
CA LEU A 14 29.48 -38.85 22.04
C LEU A 14 28.86 -37.81 22.96
N ARG A 15 29.61 -37.22 23.87
CA ARG A 15 29.11 -36.17 24.79
C ARG A 15 29.42 -34.72 24.37
N MET A 16 30.08 -34.53 23.23
CA MET A 16 30.40 -33.19 22.71
C MET A 16 29.50 -32.72 21.55
N ALA A 17 28.47 -33.48 21.18
CA ALA A 17 27.43 -32.99 20.30
C ALA A 17 26.33 -32.28 21.11
N GLY A 18 26.72 -31.34 21.95
CA GLY A 18 25.82 -30.32 22.45
C GLY A 18 25.45 -29.46 21.27
N VAL A 19 24.33 -29.79 20.61
CA VAL A 19 23.66 -28.96 19.67
C VAL A 19 23.29 -27.68 20.43
N LEU A 20 24.12 -26.65 20.29
CA LEU A 20 23.73 -25.31 20.59
C LEU A 20 22.60 -24.95 19.60
N LEU A 21 21.37 -25.27 20.01
CA LEU A 21 20.19 -24.66 19.41
C LEU A 21 20.27 -23.15 19.75
N VAL A 22 21.03 -22.43 18.95
CA VAL A 22 20.93 -20.98 18.91
C VAL A 22 19.56 -20.71 18.30
N PRO A 23 18.59 -20.19 19.06
CA PRO A 23 17.39 -19.69 18.44
C PRO A 23 17.87 -18.64 17.47
N ALA A 24 17.66 -18.88 16.18
CA ALA A 24 17.79 -17.86 15.16
C ALA A 24 16.75 -16.79 15.52
N LEU A 25 17.15 -15.85 16.36
CA LEU A 25 16.53 -14.55 16.47
C LEU A 25 16.80 -13.89 15.11
N SER A 26 16.03 -14.28 14.11
CA SER A 26 15.88 -13.47 12.92
C SER A 26 15.30 -12.16 13.42
N PRO A 27 16.04 -11.04 13.40
CA PRO A 27 15.39 -9.77 13.57
C PRO A 27 14.39 -9.70 12.41
N ASP A 28 13.12 -9.73 12.76
CA ASP A 28 12.03 -9.48 11.83
C ASP A 28 12.21 -8.02 11.39
N PHE A 29 13.12 -7.82 10.44
CA PHE A 29 13.30 -6.59 9.70
C PHE A 29 12.17 -6.48 8.66
N ARG A 30 10.95 -6.81 9.09
CA ARG A 30 9.78 -6.21 8.47
C ARG A 30 9.91 -4.74 8.79
N GLY A 31 10.43 -4.00 7.83
CA GLY A 31 10.38 -2.56 7.88
C GLY A 31 9.01 -2.21 8.44
N ARG A 32 8.98 -1.35 9.45
CA ARG A 32 7.73 -0.82 9.97
C ARG A 32 7.06 -0.10 8.79
N GLY A 33 6.35 -0.87 7.96
CA GLY A 33 5.44 -0.33 6.98
C GLY A 33 4.54 0.62 7.76
N ARG A 34 4.39 1.82 7.24
CA ARG A 34 3.41 2.75 7.77
C ARG A 34 2.10 1.99 7.81
N GLU A 35 1.45 1.93 8.97
CA GLU A 35 0.14 1.28 9.07
C GLU A 35 -0.78 1.90 8.02
N PRO A 36 -1.44 1.09 7.17
CA PRO A 36 -2.30 1.62 6.13
C PRO A 36 -3.34 2.54 6.73
N LEU A 37 -3.52 3.73 6.16
CA LEU A 37 -4.58 4.63 6.59
C LEU A 37 -5.93 3.97 6.28
N PRO A 38 -6.94 4.08 7.16
CA PRO A 38 -8.24 3.51 6.91
C PRO A 38 -8.88 4.16 5.67
N HIS A 39 -9.32 3.34 4.73
CA HIS A 39 -10.09 3.81 3.60
C HIS A 39 -11.47 4.27 4.05
N PRO A 40 -11.93 5.46 3.60
CA PRO A 40 -13.27 5.92 3.92
C PRO A 40 -14.33 5.16 3.13
N ASP A 41 -15.55 5.09 3.65
CA ASP A 41 -16.68 4.69 2.84
C ASP A 41 -17.08 5.82 1.88
N PRO A 42 -17.45 5.52 0.62
CA PRO A 42 -17.92 6.53 -0.32
C PRO A 42 -19.12 7.29 0.24
N ARG A 43 -19.14 8.61 0.09
CA ARG A 43 -20.27 9.43 0.51
C ARG A 43 -21.47 9.18 -0.41
N PRO A 44 -22.70 9.12 0.14
CA PRO A 44 -23.89 9.06 -0.69
C PRO A 44 -24.04 10.30 -1.59
N GLY A 45 -24.49 10.09 -2.82
CA GLY A 45 -24.76 11.19 -3.74
C GLY A 45 -23.54 11.85 -4.36
N ILE A 46 -22.36 11.24 -4.26
CA ILE A 46 -21.15 11.70 -4.95
C ILE A 46 -21.33 11.56 -6.46
N THR A 47 -21.02 12.64 -7.19
CA THR A 47 -21.11 12.71 -8.64
C THR A 47 -19.92 13.44 -9.25
N ALA A 48 -19.81 13.44 -10.58
CA ALA A 48 -18.80 14.19 -11.32
C ALA A 48 -18.77 15.70 -10.98
N ALA A 49 -19.88 16.26 -10.52
CA ALA A 49 -19.97 17.67 -10.12
C ALA A 49 -19.08 18.05 -8.93
N HIS A 50 -18.67 17.06 -8.13
CA HIS A 50 -17.71 17.27 -7.03
C HIS A 50 -16.27 17.45 -7.51
N VAL A 51 -15.96 17.04 -8.73
CA VAL A 51 -14.61 17.16 -9.30
C VAL A 51 -14.43 18.51 -9.94
N LEU A 52 -13.28 19.16 -9.72
CA LEU A 52 -12.96 20.45 -10.32
C LEU A 52 -13.20 20.42 -11.83
N SER A 53 -13.83 21.47 -12.35
CA SER A 53 -14.20 21.58 -13.76
C SER A 53 -12.97 21.62 -14.68
N GLU A 54 -13.12 21.09 -15.88
CA GLU A 54 -12.01 20.88 -16.83
C GLU A 54 -11.38 22.19 -17.33
N ASP A 55 -12.18 23.25 -17.45
CA ASP A 55 -11.73 24.59 -17.85
C ASP A 55 -10.71 25.22 -16.89
N LYS A 56 -10.68 24.76 -15.64
CA LYS A 56 -9.73 25.20 -14.61
C LYS A 56 -8.44 24.39 -14.58
N LEU A 57 -8.29 23.37 -15.42
CA LEU A 57 -7.14 22.50 -15.43
C LEU A 57 -6.06 22.96 -16.40
N PRO A 58 -4.77 22.79 -16.04
CA PRO A 58 -3.67 23.04 -16.96
C PRO A 58 -3.73 22.09 -18.18
N ALA A 59 -3.12 22.48 -19.29
CA ALA A 59 -3.07 21.69 -20.53
C ALA A 59 -2.13 20.47 -20.47
N ARG A 60 -1.87 19.92 -19.28
CA ARG A 60 -1.06 18.72 -19.08
C ARG A 60 -1.91 17.48 -19.22
N LYS A 61 -1.65 16.67 -20.25
CA LYS A 61 -2.43 15.47 -20.59
C LYS A 61 -2.66 14.55 -19.39
N ARG A 62 -1.60 14.15 -18.69
CA ARG A 62 -1.65 13.24 -17.54
C ARG A 62 -2.56 13.77 -16.41
N VAL A 63 -2.51 15.08 -16.15
CA VAL A 63 -3.39 15.73 -15.15
C VAL A 63 -4.85 15.66 -15.60
N ARG A 64 -5.13 16.04 -16.84
CA ARG A 64 -6.49 15.99 -17.40
C ARG A 64 -7.09 14.58 -17.38
N GLU A 65 -6.31 13.57 -17.72
CA GLU A 65 -6.73 12.17 -17.67
C GLU A 65 -7.06 11.71 -16.25
N ALA A 66 -6.28 12.09 -15.25
CA ALA A 66 -6.56 11.77 -13.85
C ALA A 66 -7.87 12.43 -13.35
N PHE A 67 -8.09 13.70 -13.68
CA PHE A 67 -9.34 14.39 -13.35
C PHE A 67 -10.54 13.84 -14.12
N ALA A 68 -10.36 13.42 -15.38
CA ALA A 68 -11.42 12.77 -16.15
C ALA A 68 -11.81 11.43 -15.51
N ALA A 69 -10.83 10.62 -15.07
CA ALA A 69 -11.09 9.37 -14.38
C ALA A 69 -11.84 9.59 -13.05
N ALA A 70 -11.49 10.63 -12.28
CA ALA A 70 -12.19 10.98 -11.06
C ALA A 70 -13.66 11.40 -11.34
N ARG A 71 -13.95 12.05 -12.46
CA ARG A 71 -15.33 12.39 -12.87
C ARG A 71 -16.10 11.15 -13.33
N GLU A 72 -15.44 10.21 -14.00
CA GLU A 72 -16.07 8.99 -14.49
C GLU A 72 -16.47 8.04 -13.33
N ARG A 73 -15.66 7.97 -12.28
CA ARG A 73 -15.83 7.06 -11.15
C ARG A 73 -15.65 7.77 -9.79
N PRO A 74 -16.42 8.82 -9.49
CA PRO A 74 -16.21 9.63 -8.30
C PRO A 74 -16.36 8.81 -7.00
N GLU A 75 -17.26 7.83 -6.95
CA GLU A 75 -17.45 6.96 -5.78
C GLU A 75 -16.25 6.05 -5.49
N LEU A 76 -15.52 5.60 -6.53
CA LEU A 76 -14.28 4.85 -6.33
C LEU A 76 -13.21 5.74 -5.69
N PHE A 77 -13.04 6.95 -6.21
CA PHE A 77 -12.08 7.91 -5.67
C PHE A 77 -12.42 8.34 -4.25
N ASP A 78 -13.73 8.47 -3.94
CA ASP A 78 -14.19 8.83 -2.58
C ASP A 78 -14.03 7.68 -1.57
N GLY A 79 -13.94 6.43 -2.06
CA GLY A 79 -13.70 5.24 -1.26
C GLY A 79 -12.22 4.90 -1.03
N ILE A 80 -11.29 5.72 -1.52
CA ILE A 80 -9.84 5.52 -1.37
C ILE A 80 -9.25 6.65 -0.53
N TYR A 81 -8.37 6.34 0.44
CA TYR A 81 -7.64 7.38 1.17
C TYR A 81 -6.65 8.11 0.24
N CYS A 82 -6.30 9.35 0.57
CA CYS A 82 -5.26 10.08 -0.15
C CYS A 82 -3.88 9.65 0.34
N PRO A 83 -3.01 9.01 -0.49
CA PRO A 83 -1.74 8.46 -0.05
C PRO A 83 -0.59 9.47 0.04
N CYS A 84 -0.86 10.76 -0.16
CA CYS A 84 0.14 11.81 -0.08
C CYS A 84 0.14 12.52 1.28
N ASP A 85 1.12 13.39 1.53
CA ASP A 85 1.27 14.10 2.81
C ASP A 85 0.09 15.01 3.18
N CYS A 86 -0.78 15.34 2.22
CA CYS A 86 -2.02 16.06 2.44
C CYS A 86 -3.16 15.19 3.03
N SER A 87 -2.92 13.90 3.27
CA SER A 87 -3.94 12.95 3.74
C SER A 87 -4.60 13.34 5.07
N LYS A 88 -3.94 14.15 5.90
CA LYS A 88 -4.50 14.67 7.15
C LYS A 88 -5.61 15.68 6.95
N GLU A 89 -5.61 16.38 5.82
CA GLU A 89 -6.58 17.42 5.49
C GLU A 89 -7.69 16.90 4.57
N HIS A 90 -7.43 15.82 3.84
CA HIS A 90 -8.34 15.25 2.87
C HIS A 90 -8.90 13.91 3.35
N ARG A 91 -10.22 13.81 3.35
CA ARG A 91 -10.94 12.60 3.73
C ARG A 91 -10.64 11.44 2.78
N SER A 92 -10.56 11.72 1.49
CA SER A 92 -10.43 10.73 0.42
C SER A 92 -9.59 11.26 -0.73
N LEU A 93 -9.23 10.37 -1.65
CA LEU A 93 -8.57 10.75 -2.89
C LEU A 93 -9.44 11.72 -3.71
N LEU A 94 -10.77 11.52 -3.72
CA LEU A 94 -11.69 12.42 -4.41
C LEU A 94 -11.60 13.86 -3.87
N THR A 95 -11.48 14.03 -2.55
CA THR A 95 -11.38 15.35 -1.92
C THR A 95 -10.20 16.15 -2.49
N CYS A 96 -9.09 15.50 -2.86
CA CYS A 96 -7.99 16.15 -3.57
C CYS A 96 -8.44 16.71 -4.93
N PHE A 97 -9.27 15.97 -5.66
CA PHE A 97 -9.76 16.33 -7.00
C PHE A 97 -10.93 17.33 -7.00
N GLU A 98 -11.47 17.67 -5.83
CA GLU A 98 -12.42 18.77 -5.68
C GLU A 98 -11.76 20.16 -5.86
N SER A 99 -10.43 20.20 -5.86
CA SER A 99 -9.61 21.40 -6.01
C SER A 99 -8.51 21.24 -7.06
N ALA A 100 -7.73 22.29 -7.30
CA ALA A 100 -6.57 22.24 -8.20
C ALA A 100 -5.33 21.56 -7.58
N GLN A 101 -5.38 21.12 -6.33
CA GLN A 101 -4.24 20.59 -5.60
C GLN A 101 -3.50 19.45 -6.33
N PRO A 102 -4.18 18.45 -6.94
CA PRO A 102 -3.49 17.37 -7.65
C PRO A 102 -2.66 17.85 -8.84
N THR A 103 -2.92 19.05 -9.36
CA THR A 103 -2.13 19.59 -10.47
C THR A 103 -0.66 19.82 -10.11
N GLY A 104 -0.36 19.96 -8.82
CA GLY A 104 0.99 20.07 -8.26
C GLY A 104 1.44 18.86 -7.45
N CYS A 105 0.58 17.86 -7.26
CA CYS A 105 0.88 16.68 -6.43
C CYS A 105 1.02 15.42 -7.30
N TYR A 106 2.26 14.96 -7.46
CA TYR A 106 2.55 13.74 -8.22
C TYR A 106 1.88 12.51 -7.60
N GLY A 107 1.88 12.39 -6.27
CA GLY A 107 1.28 11.25 -5.55
C GLY A 107 -0.23 11.12 -5.79
N CYS A 108 -0.98 12.22 -5.85
CA CYS A 108 -2.41 12.19 -6.18
C CYS A 108 -2.66 11.70 -7.60
N ILE A 109 -1.82 12.11 -8.56
CA ILE A 109 -1.94 11.68 -9.96
C ILE A 109 -1.60 10.18 -10.10
N GLU A 110 -0.53 9.71 -9.47
CA GLU A 110 -0.17 8.28 -9.48
C GLU A 110 -1.24 7.41 -8.82
N ALA A 111 -1.82 7.86 -7.71
CA ALA A 111 -2.90 7.14 -7.06
C ALA A 111 -4.14 7.07 -7.97
N ALA A 112 -4.49 8.15 -8.66
CA ALA A 112 -5.57 8.18 -9.63
C ALA A 112 -5.33 7.20 -10.79
N GLU A 113 -4.11 7.11 -11.29
CA GLU A 113 -3.72 6.17 -12.34
C GLU A 113 -3.88 4.72 -11.88
N LEU A 114 -3.40 4.39 -10.67
CA LEU A 114 -3.53 3.06 -10.10
C LEU A 114 -5.01 2.66 -9.92
N VAL A 115 -5.82 3.54 -9.33
CA VAL A 115 -7.26 3.30 -9.15
C VAL A 115 -7.94 3.08 -10.50
N THR A 116 -7.62 3.90 -11.49
CA THR A 116 -8.18 3.81 -12.85
C THR A 116 -7.78 2.50 -13.55
N GLU A 117 -6.51 2.10 -13.44
CA GLU A 117 -5.99 0.84 -13.99
C GLU A 117 -6.76 -0.34 -13.41
N LYS A 118 -6.86 -0.41 -12.09
CA LYS A 118 -7.53 -1.51 -11.40
C LYS A 118 -9.04 -1.54 -11.69
N ALA A 119 -9.67 -0.38 -11.82
CA ALA A 119 -11.07 -0.29 -12.22
C ALA A 119 -11.31 -0.80 -13.65
N LYS A 120 -10.41 -0.49 -14.58
CA LYS A 120 -10.45 -1.03 -15.97
C LYS A 120 -10.26 -2.54 -16.01
N GLU A 121 -9.49 -3.12 -15.08
CA GLU A 121 -9.35 -4.56 -14.90
C GLU A 121 -10.61 -5.21 -14.29
N GLY A 122 -11.64 -4.45 -13.96
CA GLY A 122 -12.87 -4.95 -13.35
C GLY A 122 -12.73 -5.28 -11.86
N ARG A 123 -11.72 -4.75 -11.17
CA ARG A 123 -11.51 -4.99 -9.74
C ARG A 123 -12.57 -4.31 -8.89
N SER A 124 -12.98 -4.98 -7.82
CA SER A 124 -13.85 -4.43 -6.81
C SER A 124 -13.17 -3.30 -6.00
N LEU A 125 -13.93 -2.47 -5.31
CA LEU A 125 -13.39 -1.44 -4.43
C LEU A 125 -12.44 -2.03 -3.37
N ALA A 126 -12.76 -3.20 -2.81
CA ALA A 126 -11.90 -3.87 -1.82
C ALA A 126 -10.53 -4.27 -2.42
N GLU A 127 -10.52 -4.80 -3.66
CA GLU A 127 -9.28 -5.16 -4.35
C GLU A 127 -8.47 -3.92 -4.74
N ILE A 128 -9.12 -2.83 -5.12
CA ILE A 128 -8.46 -1.55 -5.41
C ILE A 128 -7.82 -0.98 -4.14
N ARG A 129 -8.52 -0.99 -3.01
CA ARG A 129 -7.99 -0.60 -1.69
C ARG A 129 -6.74 -1.40 -1.34
N ALA A 130 -6.80 -2.72 -1.48
CA ALA A 130 -5.64 -3.60 -1.24
C ALA A 130 -4.45 -3.28 -2.16
N ALA A 131 -4.68 -2.90 -3.42
CA ALA A 131 -3.63 -2.49 -4.35
C ALA A 131 -2.99 -1.15 -3.94
N VAL A 132 -3.79 -0.21 -3.44
CA VAL A 132 -3.33 1.08 -2.92
C VAL A 132 -2.50 0.87 -1.66
N ASP A 133 -2.98 0.05 -0.71
CA ASP A 133 -2.26 -0.28 0.53
C ASP A 133 -0.91 -0.96 0.23
N LYS A 134 -0.89 -1.87 -0.73
CA LYS A 134 0.35 -2.53 -1.15
C LYS A 134 1.40 -1.56 -1.71
N LYS A 135 0.95 -0.50 -2.38
CA LYS A 135 1.86 0.46 -3.02
C LYS A 135 2.31 1.57 -2.07
N TYR A 136 1.45 2.01 -1.17
CA TYR A 136 1.65 3.22 -0.36
C TYR A 136 1.65 2.98 1.16
N GLY A 137 1.24 1.79 1.61
CA GLY A 137 1.18 1.38 3.02
C GLY A 137 2.51 1.01 3.66
#